data_46727793947fac21abed435e0dc13740
#
_entry.id   46727793947fac21abed435e0dc13740
#
_cell.length_a   1.000
_cell.length_b   1.000
_cell.length_c   1.000
_cell.angle_alpha   90.00
_cell.angle_beta   90.00
_cell.angle_gamma   90.00
#
_symmetry.space_group_name_H-M   'P 1'
#
loop_
_entity.id
_entity.type
_entity.pdbx_description
1 polymer ?
#
loop_
_entity_poly.entity_id
_entity_poly.type
_entity_poly.pdbx_seq_one_letter_code
_entity_poly.pdbx_strand_id
1 'polypeptide(L)'
;MRAVRLHEHGGPEVLRQDEVPIPEPGPGEVLVRVHAVGVNPPDWYLRDGMSNLPPETRPKFTLPVIPGTDMSGVVETVAPDVDGFSAGDEVFGLLRFPGFDGGTYAEYVTAPASDLALKPAGIDHVHAAGAPMASLTAWQFLIELGHDHPSPFQAARHRPVALGPGTRVLVNGAAGGVGHFALQLAKWHGAHVTAVASGGHEPFLRELGADEFIDYTRNRPEESVRDLDLVLDAVGGSGSRRFLRTLKRGGALFPVFFGEFDDEETARLGVTVSGTQVRSNGAQLAELGRLLDDGTLRVAIDSTFVLADARAAHERAARGHIRGKIVLTVAQA
;
A
#
# COMPACT_ATOMS: atom_id res chain seq x y z
N MET A 1 1.90 -27.75 0.07
CA MET A 1 2.27 -26.54 -0.70
C MET A 1 3.53 -25.91 -0.14
N ARG A 2 4.28 -25.24 -0.97
CA ARG A 2 5.41 -24.42 -0.52
C ARG A 2 4.92 -23.09 0.00
N ALA A 3 5.51 -22.63 1.12
CA ALA A 3 5.24 -21.33 1.72
C ALA A 3 6.52 -20.77 2.35
N VAL A 4 6.67 -19.46 2.38
CA VAL A 4 7.73 -18.80 3.14
C VAL A 4 7.19 -18.46 4.51
N ARG A 5 7.92 -18.85 5.58
CA ARG A 5 7.48 -18.72 6.97
C ARG A 5 8.51 -18.00 7.83
N LEU A 6 8.01 -17.43 8.92
CA LEU A 6 8.80 -16.88 10.02
C LEU A 6 8.67 -17.85 11.21
N HIS A 7 9.80 -18.41 11.66
CA HIS A 7 9.87 -19.23 12.87
C HIS A 7 10.32 -18.42 14.09
N GLU A 8 10.92 -17.27 13.83
CA GLU A 8 11.41 -16.29 14.79
C GLU A 8 11.38 -14.89 14.18
N HIS A 9 11.39 -13.85 15.01
CA HIS A 9 11.53 -12.47 14.52
C HIS A 9 13.01 -12.13 14.29
N GLY A 10 13.28 -11.31 13.26
CA GLY A 10 14.65 -10.94 12.93
C GLY A 10 14.81 -10.22 11.61
N GLY A 11 16.01 -10.27 11.06
CA GLY A 11 16.35 -9.75 9.74
C GLY A 11 15.80 -10.63 8.60
N PRO A 12 16.10 -10.29 7.34
CA PRO A 12 15.60 -11.07 6.18
C PRO A 12 15.99 -12.55 6.19
N GLU A 13 17.03 -12.93 6.90
CA GLU A 13 17.54 -14.30 7.05
C GLU A 13 16.59 -15.26 7.77
N VAL A 14 15.60 -14.74 8.52
CA VAL A 14 14.61 -15.59 9.22
C VAL A 14 13.49 -16.09 8.30
N LEU A 15 13.40 -15.57 7.08
CA LEU A 15 12.47 -16.04 6.05
C LEU A 15 12.94 -17.39 5.53
N ARG A 16 12.13 -18.45 5.74
CA ARG A 16 12.46 -19.83 5.33
C ARG A 16 11.32 -20.42 4.53
N GLN A 17 11.65 -21.13 3.47
CA GLN A 17 10.67 -21.90 2.72
C GLN A 17 10.40 -23.25 3.43
N ASP A 18 9.12 -23.53 3.68
CA ASP A 18 8.62 -24.76 4.27
C ASP A 18 7.61 -25.42 3.33
N GLU A 19 7.37 -26.71 3.57
CA GLU A 19 6.21 -27.42 3.05
C GLU A 19 5.11 -27.47 4.13
N VAL A 20 3.91 -27.02 3.77
CA VAL A 20 2.75 -26.97 4.67
C VAL A 20 1.51 -27.53 3.98
N PRO A 21 0.49 -27.98 4.71
CA PRO A 21 -0.78 -28.37 4.11
C PRO A 21 -1.40 -27.23 3.29
N ILE A 22 -2.12 -27.58 2.22
CA ILE A 22 -2.97 -26.60 1.51
C ILE A 22 -4.15 -26.29 2.45
N PRO A 23 -4.46 -25.00 2.69
CA PRO A 23 -5.58 -24.64 3.55
C PRO A 23 -6.93 -24.92 2.86
N GLU A 24 -7.98 -25.13 3.65
CA GLU A 24 -9.35 -25.25 3.16
C GLU A 24 -10.10 -23.93 3.40
N PRO A 25 -10.89 -23.43 2.44
CA PRO A 25 -11.65 -22.21 2.62
C PRO A 25 -12.77 -22.41 3.63
N GLY A 26 -12.84 -21.48 4.60
CA GLY A 26 -13.96 -21.39 5.54
C GLY A 26 -15.18 -20.70 4.92
N PRO A 27 -16.26 -20.51 5.72
CA PRO A 27 -17.43 -19.75 5.27
C PRO A 27 -17.06 -18.35 4.80
N GLY A 28 -17.61 -17.90 3.67
CA GLY A 28 -17.33 -16.60 3.07
C GLY A 28 -15.98 -16.49 2.37
N GLU A 29 -15.24 -17.61 2.22
CA GLU A 29 -13.89 -17.62 1.65
C GLU A 29 -13.79 -18.40 0.34
N VAL A 30 -12.75 -18.09 -0.40
CA VAL A 30 -12.30 -18.86 -1.57
C VAL A 30 -10.87 -19.34 -1.32
N LEU A 31 -10.50 -20.47 -1.92
CA LEU A 31 -9.11 -20.91 -2.05
C LEU A 31 -8.55 -20.32 -3.34
N VAL A 32 -7.45 -19.60 -3.24
CA VAL A 32 -6.75 -19.01 -4.39
C VAL A 32 -5.40 -19.68 -4.59
N ARG A 33 -5.13 -20.15 -5.81
CA ARG A 33 -3.80 -20.52 -6.26
C ARG A 33 -3.05 -19.25 -6.64
N VAL A 34 -2.05 -18.91 -5.84
CA VAL A 34 -1.33 -17.63 -5.93
C VAL A 34 -0.36 -17.66 -7.12
N HIS A 35 -0.34 -16.61 -7.92
CA HIS A 35 0.59 -16.40 -9.02
C HIS A 35 1.64 -15.35 -8.69
N ALA A 36 1.26 -14.32 -7.95
CA ALA A 36 2.15 -13.26 -7.53
C ALA A 36 1.72 -12.64 -6.19
N VAL A 37 2.68 -12.07 -5.47
CA VAL A 37 2.50 -11.48 -4.14
C VAL A 37 3.19 -10.11 -4.09
N GLY A 38 2.47 -9.08 -3.68
CA GLY A 38 3.06 -7.76 -3.47
C GLY A 38 3.77 -7.67 -2.11
N VAL A 39 5.01 -7.20 -2.11
CA VAL A 39 5.78 -6.96 -0.87
C VAL A 39 5.48 -5.57 -0.32
N ASN A 40 5.19 -5.50 0.98
CA ASN A 40 4.74 -4.28 1.66
C ASN A 40 5.45 -4.03 3.00
N PRO A 41 5.46 -2.79 3.52
CA PRO A 41 6.00 -2.48 4.84
C PRO A 41 5.49 -3.38 5.98
N PRO A 42 4.20 -3.71 6.10
CA PRO A 42 3.73 -4.64 7.12
C PRO A 42 4.43 -5.99 7.14
N ASP A 43 4.90 -6.49 6.00
CA ASP A 43 5.55 -7.80 5.90
C ASP A 43 6.89 -7.81 6.67
N TRP A 44 7.69 -6.73 6.53
CA TRP A 44 8.93 -6.65 7.31
C TRP A 44 8.72 -6.14 8.73
N TYR A 45 7.62 -5.41 9.03
CA TYR A 45 7.26 -5.10 10.41
C TYR A 45 6.87 -6.37 11.18
N LEU A 46 6.06 -7.25 10.56
CA LEU A 46 5.76 -8.58 11.11
C LEU A 46 7.04 -9.39 11.31
N ARG A 47 7.92 -9.42 10.28
CA ARG A 47 9.17 -10.16 10.33
C ARG A 47 10.07 -9.71 11.49
N ASP A 48 10.20 -8.41 11.74
CA ASP A 48 11.05 -7.86 12.82
C ASP A 48 10.36 -7.79 14.18
N GLY A 49 9.13 -8.31 14.30
CA GLY A 49 8.35 -8.31 15.54
C GLY A 49 7.82 -6.94 15.93
N MET A 50 7.53 -6.06 14.94
CA MET A 50 7.05 -4.70 15.17
C MET A 50 8.01 -3.86 16.01
N SER A 51 9.32 -3.97 15.74
CA SER A 51 10.37 -3.30 16.50
C SER A 51 10.23 -1.76 16.52
N ASN A 52 9.50 -1.20 15.55
CA ASN A 52 9.16 0.21 15.44
C ASN A 52 8.06 0.69 16.42
N LEU A 53 7.39 -0.24 17.13
CA LEU A 53 6.40 0.08 18.16
C LEU A 53 7.00 -0.07 19.57
N PRO A 54 6.48 0.69 20.56
CA PRO A 54 6.82 0.46 21.96
C PRO A 54 6.53 -0.98 22.39
N PRO A 55 7.38 -1.64 23.17
CA PRO A 55 7.24 -3.07 23.51
C PRO A 55 5.87 -3.45 24.06
N GLU A 56 5.24 -2.58 24.85
CA GLU A 56 3.94 -2.78 25.48
C GLU A 56 2.75 -2.72 24.50
N THR A 57 2.95 -2.13 23.32
CA THR A 57 1.91 -1.99 22.28
C THR A 57 2.09 -2.97 21.13
N ARG A 58 3.16 -3.77 21.14
CA ARG A 58 3.44 -4.73 20.07
C ARG A 58 2.41 -5.85 20.08
N PRO A 59 1.78 -6.17 18.95
CA PRO A 59 0.94 -7.35 18.85
C PRO A 59 1.78 -8.61 19.06
N LYS A 60 1.17 -9.62 19.68
CA LYS A 60 1.79 -10.94 19.86
C LYS A 60 1.41 -11.83 18.69
N PHE A 61 2.39 -12.34 17.99
CA PHE A 61 2.18 -13.27 16.88
C PHE A 61 2.47 -14.70 17.33
N THR A 62 1.63 -15.64 16.86
CA THR A 62 1.90 -17.08 17.03
C THR A 62 2.80 -17.52 15.87
N LEU A 63 4.01 -17.91 16.19
CA LEU A 63 4.97 -18.45 15.23
C LEU A 63 4.88 -19.98 15.17
N PRO A 64 5.13 -20.59 14.01
CA PRO A 64 5.53 -19.96 12.75
C PRO A 64 4.35 -19.37 11.97
N VAL A 65 4.57 -18.23 11.29
CA VAL A 65 3.55 -17.51 10.51
C VAL A 65 4.01 -17.34 9.07
N ILE A 66 3.07 -17.35 8.13
CA ILE A 66 3.29 -16.99 6.72
C ILE A 66 2.99 -15.49 6.59
N PRO A 67 3.96 -14.65 6.16
CA PRO A 67 3.71 -13.23 5.94
C PRO A 67 2.96 -12.97 4.64
N GLY A 68 2.69 -11.68 4.38
CA GLY A 68 2.09 -11.19 3.14
C GLY A 68 0.59 -10.93 3.24
N THR A 69 0.14 -9.92 2.51
CA THR A 69 -1.26 -9.48 2.48
C THR A 69 -1.76 -9.23 1.06
N ASP A 70 -0.89 -8.76 0.16
CA ASP A 70 -1.25 -8.55 -1.26
C ASP A 70 -1.06 -9.83 -2.05
N MET A 71 -2.00 -10.15 -2.95
CA MET A 71 -1.82 -11.24 -3.90
C MET A 71 -2.59 -11.02 -5.20
N SER A 72 -2.20 -11.77 -6.24
CA SER A 72 -3.00 -12.07 -7.42
C SER A 72 -2.85 -13.54 -7.78
N GLY A 73 -3.95 -14.17 -8.19
CA GLY A 73 -3.98 -15.59 -8.51
C GLY A 73 -5.28 -16.02 -9.15
N VAL A 74 -5.52 -17.32 -9.16
CA VAL A 74 -6.71 -17.95 -9.75
C VAL A 74 -7.48 -18.67 -8.65
N VAL A 75 -8.79 -18.46 -8.61
CA VAL A 75 -9.69 -19.16 -7.69
C VAL A 75 -9.69 -20.64 -8.01
N GLU A 76 -9.36 -21.48 -7.03
CA GLU A 76 -9.33 -22.94 -7.14
C GLU A 76 -10.62 -23.55 -6.64
N THR A 77 -11.11 -23.07 -5.47
CA THR A 77 -12.33 -23.55 -4.82
C THR A 77 -13.07 -22.40 -4.17
N VAL A 78 -14.39 -22.46 -4.19
CA VAL A 78 -15.31 -21.47 -3.61
C VAL A 78 -16.13 -22.13 -2.52
N ALA A 79 -16.22 -21.51 -1.33
CA ALA A 79 -17.11 -22.00 -0.29
C ALA A 79 -18.60 -21.89 -0.72
N PRO A 80 -19.49 -22.78 -0.25
CA PRO A 80 -20.88 -22.86 -0.75
C PRO A 80 -21.73 -21.59 -0.51
N ASP A 81 -21.32 -20.74 0.40
CA ASP A 81 -21.99 -19.49 0.80
C ASP A 81 -21.39 -18.25 0.13
N VAL A 82 -20.47 -18.41 -0.80
CA VAL A 82 -19.85 -17.31 -1.54
C VAL A 82 -20.50 -17.17 -2.91
N ASP A 83 -21.01 -15.97 -3.18
CA ASP A 83 -21.50 -15.53 -4.48
C ASP A 83 -20.49 -14.60 -5.16
N GLY A 84 -20.55 -14.53 -6.50
CA GLY A 84 -19.80 -13.57 -7.31
C GLY A 84 -18.40 -14.02 -7.75
N PHE A 85 -17.93 -15.19 -7.29
CA PHE A 85 -16.70 -15.82 -7.76
C PHE A 85 -16.94 -17.28 -8.16
N SER A 86 -16.12 -17.76 -9.08
CA SER A 86 -16.13 -19.13 -9.59
C SER A 86 -14.70 -19.68 -9.70
N ALA A 87 -14.56 -20.99 -9.65
CA ALA A 87 -13.26 -21.62 -9.94
C ALA A 87 -12.81 -21.23 -11.36
N GLY A 88 -11.55 -20.83 -11.48
CA GLY A 88 -10.96 -20.33 -12.73
C GLY A 88 -10.95 -18.80 -12.84
N ASP A 89 -11.65 -18.06 -11.98
CA ASP A 89 -11.60 -16.60 -11.98
C ASP A 89 -10.21 -16.09 -11.59
N GLU A 90 -9.67 -15.18 -12.36
CA GLU A 90 -8.46 -14.44 -12.00
C GLU A 90 -8.82 -13.31 -11.03
N VAL A 91 -8.16 -13.28 -9.86
CA VAL A 91 -8.46 -12.35 -8.78
C VAL A 91 -7.21 -11.65 -8.25
N PHE A 92 -7.41 -10.53 -7.57
CA PHE A 92 -6.39 -9.86 -6.78
C PHE A 92 -6.99 -9.28 -5.50
N GLY A 93 -6.19 -9.07 -4.47
CA GLY A 93 -6.71 -8.62 -3.18
C GLY A 93 -5.66 -8.18 -2.18
N LEU A 94 -6.11 -7.36 -1.23
CA LEU A 94 -5.45 -7.07 0.03
C LEU A 94 -6.16 -7.90 1.10
N LEU A 95 -5.52 -8.97 1.61
CA LEU A 95 -6.19 -9.96 2.44
C LEU A 95 -6.13 -9.61 3.93
N ARG A 96 -7.30 -9.61 4.58
CA ARG A 96 -7.48 -9.52 6.05
C ARG A 96 -6.73 -8.34 6.71
N PHE A 97 -6.43 -7.28 5.96
CA PHE A 97 -5.72 -6.14 6.51
C PHE A 97 -6.69 -5.20 7.28
N PRO A 98 -6.35 -4.73 8.47
CA PRO A 98 -5.01 -4.65 9.07
C PRO A 98 -4.59 -5.84 9.95
N GLY A 99 -5.19 -7.01 9.82
CA GLY A 99 -4.64 -8.24 10.37
C GLY A 99 -3.30 -8.60 9.71
N PHE A 100 -2.59 -9.57 10.29
CA PHE A 100 -1.32 -10.07 9.77
C PHE A 100 -1.41 -11.57 9.43
N ASP A 101 -2.62 -12.04 9.21
CA ASP A 101 -3.00 -13.43 8.90
C ASP A 101 -3.40 -13.61 7.43
N GLY A 102 -2.99 -12.67 6.57
CA GLY A 102 -3.17 -12.76 5.10
C GLY A 102 -2.47 -13.97 4.49
N GLY A 103 -1.23 -14.24 4.90
CA GLY A 103 -0.54 -15.47 4.56
C GLY A 103 -0.22 -15.67 3.08
N THR A 104 -0.02 -14.60 2.33
CA THR A 104 0.08 -14.68 0.84
C THR A 104 1.43 -15.15 0.32
N TYR A 105 2.49 -15.25 1.17
CA TYR A 105 3.79 -15.79 0.74
C TYR A 105 3.73 -17.33 0.61
N ALA A 106 2.81 -17.83 -0.17
CA ALA A 106 2.52 -19.25 -0.34
C ALA A 106 1.98 -19.55 -1.74
N GLU A 107 1.96 -20.84 -2.13
CA GLU A 107 1.35 -21.29 -3.40
C GLU A 107 -0.18 -21.21 -3.39
N TYR A 108 -0.79 -21.33 -2.21
CA TYR A 108 -2.25 -21.24 -2.01
C TYR A 108 -2.54 -20.41 -0.77
N VAL A 109 -3.65 -19.70 -0.80
CA VAL A 109 -4.16 -18.93 0.32
C VAL A 109 -5.69 -18.98 0.34
N THR A 110 -6.30 -19.01 1.53
CA THR A 110 -7.73 -18.73 1.68
C THR A 110 -7.93 -17.23 1.80
N ALA A 111 -8.93 -16.70 1.09
CA ALA A 111 -9.21 -15.28 1.05
C ALA A 111 -10.70 -15.02 1.30
N PRO A 112 -11.06 -14.09 2.20
CA PRO A 112 -12.44 -13.60 2.27
C PRO A 112 -12.84 -13.04 0.90
N ALA A 113 -14.00 -13.45 0.39
CA ALA A 113 -14.51 -12.96 -0.89
C ALA A 113 -14.66 -11.43 -0.90
N SER A 114 -14.98 -10.84 0.26
CA SER A 114 -15.08 -9.38 0.43
C SER A 114 -13.77 -8.62 0.24
N ASP A 115 -12.61 -9.29 0.33
CA ASP A 115 -11.28 -8.68 0.19
C ASP A 115 -10.77 -8.72 -1.26
N LEU A 116 -11.51 -9.41 -2.15
CA LEU A 116 -11.12 -9.70 -3.51
C LEU A 116 -11.85 -8.84 -4.54
N ALA A 117 -11.19 -8.65 -5.66
CA ALA A 117 -11.80 -8.20 -6.91
C ALA A 117 -11.31 -9.08 -8.08
N LEU A 118 -12.08 -9.11 -9.17
CA LEU A 118 -11.62 -9.71 -10.43
C LEU A 118 -10.39 -8.94 -10.94
N LYS A 119 -9.36 -9.69 -11.34
CA LYS A 119 -8.15 -9.09 -11.90
C LYS A 119 -8.47 -8.40 -13.22
N PRO A 120 -8.03 -7.14 -13.44
CA PRO A 120 -8.16 -6.50 -14.75
C PRO A 120 -7.55 -7.35 -15.87
N ALA A 121 -8.24 -7.45 -16.99
CA ALA A 121 -7.78 -8.27 -18.11
C ALA A 121 -6.52 -7.71 -18.78
N GLY A 122 -6.36 -6.38 -18.74
CA GLY A 122 -5.25 -5.65 -19.39
C GLY A 122 -3.91 -5.74 -18.65
N ILE A 123 -3.85 -6.34 -17.44
CA ILE A 123 -2.60 -6.45 -16.66
C ILE A 123 -2.33 -7.90 -16.26
N ASP A 124 -1.04 -8.24 -16.13
CA ASP A 124 -0.61 -9.55 -15.65
C ASP A 124 -0.70 -9.67 -14.11
N HIS A 125 -0.49 -10.88 -13.59
CA HIS A 125 -0.54 -11.15 -12.14
C HIS A 125 0.53 -10.38 -11.35
N VAL A 126 1.68 -10.07 -11.95
CA VAL A 126 2.76 -9.31 -11.29
C VAL A 126 2.30 -7.88 -11.01
N HIS A 127 1.74 -7.21 -12.01
CA HIS A 127 1.19 -5.86 -11.83
C HIS A 127 -0.04 -5.89 -10.93
N ALA A 128 -0.93 -6.87 -11.09
CA ALA A 128 -2.13 -7.01 -10.25
C ALA A 128 -1.76 -7.20 -8.77
N ALA A 129 -0.78 -8.05 -8.44
CA ALA A 129 -0.31 -8.24 -7.06
C ALA A 129 0.40 -7.01 -6.48
N GLY A 130 1.00 -6.17 -7.33
CA GLY A 130 1.62 -4.92 -6.89
C GLY A 130 0.63 -3.81 -6.53
N ALA A 131 -0.65 -3.94 -6.83
CA ALA A 131 -1.62 -2.87 -6.68
C ALA A 131 -2.29 -2.78 -5.29
N PRO A 132 -2.79 -3.86 -4.64
CA PRO A 132 -3.88 -3.78 -3.67
C PRO A 132 -3.60 -2.84 -2.49
N MET A 133 -2.62 -3.12 -1.63
CA MET A 133 -2.35 -2.28 -0.46
C MET A 133 -2.00 -0.84 -0.84
N ALA A 134 -1.17 -0.66 -1.85
CA ALA A 134 -0.66 0.66 -2.21
C ALA A 134 -1.76 1.54 -2.85
N SER A 135 -2.57 0.97 -3.74
CA SER A 135 -3.67 1.70 -4.38
C SER A 135 -4.84 1.95 -3.43
N LEU A 136 -5.22 0.95 -2.61
CA LEU A 136 -6.24 1.13 -1.57
C LEU A 136 -5.82 2.17 -0.53
N THR A 137 -4.53 2.19 -0.13
CA THR A 137 -4.02 3.25 0.76
C THR A 137 -4.22 4.62 0.11
N ALA A 138 -3.77 4.81 -1.12
CA ALA A 138 -3.93 6.09 -1.82
C ALA A 138 -5.41 6.45 -2.00
N TRP A 139 -6.28 5.49 -2.33
CA TRP A 139 -7.72 5.67 -2.48
C TRP A 139 -8.38 6.11 -1.16
N GLN A 140 -8.14 5.37 -0.08
CA GLN A 140 -8.77 5.64 1.22
C GLN A 140 -8.29 6.95 1.86
N PHE A 141 -7.06 7.40 1.52
CA PHE A 141 -6.57 8.71 1.93
C PHE A 141 -7.12 9.86 1.10
N LEU A 142 -7.33 9.68 -0.20
CA LEU A 142 -7.58 10.78 -1.13
C LEU A 142 -9.01 10.87 -1.66
N ILE A 143 -9.69 9.72 -1.81
CA ILE A 143 -10.96 9.64 -2.54
C ILE A 143 -12.11 9.28 -1.61
N GLU A 144 -12.06 8.09 -1.02
CA GLU A 144 -13.13 7.58 -0.18
C GLU A 144 -12.58 6.66 0.89
N LEU A 145 -12.83 6.99 2.15
CA LEU A 145 -12.36 6.22 3.29
C LEU A 145 -12.91 4.78 3.31
N GLY A 146 -14.22 4.61 3.00
CA GLY A 146 -14.86 3.30 2.90
C GLY A 146 -15.08 2.56 4.22
N HIS A 147 -14.73 3.15 5.37
CA HIS A 147 -14.91 2.59 6.71
C HIS A 147 -14.96 3.67 7.79
N ASP A 148 -15.47 3.31 8.97
CA ASP A 148 -15.62 4.22 10.13
C ASP A 148 -14.59 3.96 11.25
N HIS A 149 -13.64 3.06 11.03
CA HIS A 149 -12.66 2.72 12.05
C HIS A 149 -11.68 3.88 12.26
N PRO A 150 -11.38 4.23 13.53
CA PRO A 150 -10.37 5.26 13.83
C PRO A 150 -8.98 4.79 13.40
N SER A 151 -8.12 5.75 13.08
CA SER A 151 -6.70 5.47 12.92
C SER A 151 -6.07 5.18 14.30
N PRO A 152 -5.27 4.14 14.44
CA PRO A 152 -4.52 3.93 15.68
C PRO A 152 -3.37 4.94 15.86
N PHE A 153 -3.08 5.75 14.83
CA PHE A 153 -1.90 6.61 14.76
C PHE A 153 -2.23 8.10 14.76
N GLN A 154 -3.50 8.46 14.50
CA GLN A 154 -3.95 9.85 14.39
C GLN A 154 -5.23 10.04 15.19
N ALA A 155 -5.24 11.03 16.06
CA ALA A 155 -6.41 11.31 16.92
C ALA A 155 -7.62 11.86 16.12
N ALA A 156 -7.36 12.65 15.09
CA ALA A 156 -8.41 13.22 14.26
C ALA A 156 -8.97 12.17 13.28
N ARG A 157 -10.29 12.06 13.18
CA ARG A 157 -10.94 11.24 12.18
C ARG A 157 -10.55 11.71 10.78
N HIS A 158 -10.03 10.78 9.97
CA HIS A 158 -9.64 11.08 8.60
C HIS A 158 -10.86 11.44 7.74
N ARG A 159 -10.67 12.48 6.92
CA ARG A 159 -11.63 12.88 5.88
C ARG A 159 -10.83 13.29 4.65
N PRO A 160 -11.05 12.64 3.52
CA PRO A 160 -10.46 13.08 2.26
C PRO A 160 -10.80 14.54 1.94
N VAL A 161 -9.85 15.24 1.34
CA VAL A 161 -10.06 16.59 0.82
C VAL A 161 -10.62 16.45 -0.60
N ALA A 162 -11.65 17.25 -0.92
CA ALA A 162 -12.19 17.25 -2.29
C ALA A 162 -11.10 17.67 -3.29
N LEU A 163 -10.76 16.77 -4.20
CA LEU A 163 -9.81 17.00 -5.27
C LEU A 163 -10.53 17.51 -6.52
N GLY A 164 -9.88 18.40 -7.27
CA GLY A 164 -10.44 18.94 -8.51
C GLY A 164 -9.52 19.98 -9.15
N PRO A 165 -9.96 20.58 -10.28
CA PRO A 165 -9.23 21.65 -10.91
C PRO A 165 -8.98 22.82 -9.94
N GLY A 166 -7.70 23.24 -9.85
CA GLY A 166 -7.27 24.27 -8.89
C GLY A 166 -6.82 23.77 -7.53
N THR A 167 -7.05 22.49 -7.18
CA THR A 167 -6.49 21.88 -5.98
C THR A 167 -4.98 21.64 -6.16
N ARG A 168 -4.17 22.15 -5.24
CA ARG A 168 -2.71 21.99 -5.26
C ARG A 168 -2.28 20.92 -4.26
N VAL A 169 -1.74 19.83 -4.77
CA VAL A 169 -1.35 18.64 -3.98
C VAL A 169 0.15 18.44 -4.05
N LEU A 170 0.79 18.21 -2.91
CA LEU A 170 2.16 17.70 -2.87
C LEU A 170 2.12 16.23 -2.42
N VAL A 171 2.82 15.38 -3.17
CA VAL A 171 3.02 13.97 -2.81
C VAL A 171 4.49 13.76 -2.43
N ASN A 172 4.76 13.57 -1.13
CA ASN A 172 6.09 13.22 -0.65
C ASN A 172 6.30 11.72 -0.74
N GLY A 173 7.46 11.29 -1.27
CA GLY A 173 7.70 9.88 -1.59
C GLY A 173 6.95 9.42 -2.85
N ALA A 174 6.76 10.33 -3.80
CA ALA A 174 5.93 10.14 -4.99
C ALA A 174 6.34 8.94 -5.86
N ALA A 175 7.62 8.53 -5.85
CA ALA A 175 8.09 7.38 -6.63
C ALA A 175 7.81 6.03 -5.98
N GLY A 176 7.46 5.99 -4.67
CA GLY A 176 7.22 4.77 -3.91
C GLY A 176 5.86 4.12 -4.17
N GLY A 177 5.59 3.04 -3.43
CA GLY A 177 4.37 2.23 -3.60
C GLY A 177 3.07 3.04 -3.52
N VAL A 178 2.82 3.72 -2.41
CA VAL A 178 1.61 4.57 -2.26
C VAL A 178 1.71 5.83 -3.10
N GLY A 179 2.89 6.46 -3.13
CA GLY A 179 3.07 7.77 -3.76
C GLY A 179 2.75 7.79 -5.25
N HIS A 180 3.13 6.75 -6.02
CA HIS A 180 2.86 6.74 -7.46
C HIS A 180 1.36 6.56 -7.79
N PHE A 181 0.58 5.85 -6.95
CA PHE A 181 -0.87 5.81 -7.08
C PHE A 181 -1.52 7.13 -6.65
N ALA A 182 -1.06 7.71 -5.53
CA ALA A 182 -1.59 8.97 -5.02
C ALA A 182 -1.44 10.12 -6.04
N LEU A 183 -0.29 10.19 -6.71
CA LEU A 183 -0.05 11.14 -7.79
C LEU A 183 -1.07 10.96 -8.91
N GLN A 184 -1.24 9.73 -9.41
CA GLN A 184 -2.14 9.42 -10.52
C GLN A 184 -3.61 9.67 -10.14
N LEU A 185 -4.05 9.29 -8.94
CA LEU A 185 -5.41 9.56 -8.46
C LEU A 185 -5.68 11.06 -8.32
N ALA A 186 -4.72 11.84 -7.80
CA ALA A 186 -4.86 13.29 -7.73
C ALA A 186 -4.95 13.91 -9.13
N LYS A 187 -4.16 13.42 -10.09
CA LYS A 187 -4.23 13.85 -11.49
C LYS A 187 -5.54 13.47 -12.17
N TRP A 188 -6.05 12.27 -11.91
CA TRP A 188 -7.34 11.81 -12.43
C TRP A 188 -8.49 12.74 -12.02
N HIS A 189 -8.43 13.31 -10.81
CA HIS A 189 -9.37 14.34 -10.35
C HIS A 189 -9.05 15.75 -10.83
N GLY A 190 -8.01 15.96 -11.63
CA GLY A 190 -7.65 17.27 -12.20
C GLY A 190 -6.82 18.16 -11.29
N ALA A 191 -6.28 17.66 -10.18
CA ALA A 191 -5.43 18.43 -9.29
C ALA A 191 -4.09 18.80 -9.94
N HIS A 192 -3.49 19.89 -9.49
CA HIS A 192 -2.10 20.25 -9.78
C HIS A 192 -1.17 19.54 -8.79
N VAL A 193 -0.31 18.65 -9.27
CA VAL A 193 0.50 17.78 -8.43
C VAL A 193 1.98 18.12 -8.49
N THR A 194 2.55 18.45 -7.32
CA THR A 194 3.98 18.54 -7.08
C THR A 194 4.49 17.21 -6.51
N ALA A 195 5.33 16.51 -7.24
CA ALA A 195 5.94 15.25 -6.82
C ALA A 195 7.29 15.48 -6.14
N VAL A 196 7.51 14.83 -4.98
CA VAL A 196 8.79 14.87 -4.26
C VAL A 196 9.42 13.49 -4.25
N ALA A 197 10.61 13.37 -4.83
CA ALA A 197 11.43 12.15 -4.86
C ALA A 197 12.90 12.51 -5.10
N SER A 198 13.81 11.51 -5.18
CA SER A 198 15.18 11.73 -5.65
C SER A 198 15.22 11.98 -7.16
N GLY A 199 16.19 12.78 -7.64
CA GLY A 199 16.24 13.29 -9.02
C GLY A 199 16.15 12.25 -10.13
N GLY A 200 16.65 11.03 -9.90
CA GLY A 200 16.56 9.94 -10.87
C GLY A 200 15.13 9.47 -11.20
N HIS A 201 14.14 9.87 -10.40
CA HIS A 201 12.74 9.49 -10.61
C HIS A 201 11.93 10.55 -11.38
N GLU A 202 12.51 11.73 -11.70
CA GLU A 202 11.76 12.80 -12.36
C GLU A 202 11.09 12.36 -13.67
N PRO A 203 11.80 11.70 -14.63
CA PRO A 203 11.16 11.29 -15.88
C PRO A 203 9.94 10.40 -15.67
N PHE A 204 10.06 9.41 -14.77
CA PHE A 204 8.96 8.52 -14.41
C PHE A 204 7.75 9.27 -13.81
N LEU A 205 8.00 10.20 -12.89
CA LEU A 205 6.93 10.96 -12.25
C LEU A 205 6.26 11.96 -13.21
N ARG A 206 7.01 12.54 -14.13
CA ARG A 206 6.45 13.35 -15.22
C ARG A 206 5.57 12.53 -16.15
N GLU A 207 5.98 11.30 -16.48
CA GLU A 207 5.17 10.37 -17.28
C GLU A 207 3.85 10.02 -16.59
N LEU A 208 3.85 9.89 -15.26
CA LEU A 208 2.64 9.68 -14.45
C LEU A 208 1.77 10.95 -14.30
N GLY A 209 2.20 12.09 -14.83
CA GLY A 209 1.43 13.31 -14.87
C GLY A 209 1.80 14.36 -13.81
N ALA A 210 2.94 14.26 -13.13
CA ALA A 210 3.39 15.30 -12.21
C ALA A 210 3.57 16.64 -12.93
N ASP A 211 2.90 17.70 -12.45
CA ASP A 211 3.03 19.06 -13.01
C ASP A 211 4.32 19.71 -12.56
N GLU A 212 4.74 19.45 -11.31
CA GLU A 212 6.00 19.93 -10.74
C GLU A 212 6.77 18.78 -10.09
N PHE A 213 8.10 18.95 -10.04
CA PHE A 213 8.98 17.97 -9.41
C PHE A 213 10.00 18.67 -8.50
N ILE A 214 10.22 18.10 -7.31
CA ILE A 214 11.24 18.55 -6.37
C ILE A 214 12.16 17.38 -6.02
N ASP A 215 13.44 17.53 -6.37
CA ASP A 215 14.50 16.63 -5.92
C ASP A 215 14.88 16.97 -4.48
N TYR A 216 14.43 16.13 -3.53
CA TYR A 216 14.71 16.34 -2.10
C TYR A 216 16.20 16.15 -1.73
N THR A 217 17.02 15.57 -2.62
CA THR A 217 18.46 15.41 -2.40
C THR A 217 19.24 16.69 -2.65
N ARG A 218 18.63 17.67 -3.34
CA ARG A 218 19.23 18.95 -3.71
C ARG A 218 18.47 20.14 -3.14
N ASN A 219 17.19 19.98 -2.87
CA ASN A 219 16.30 21.05 -2.44
C ASN A 219 15.58 20.64 -1.16
N ARG A 220 15.12 21.63 -0.42
CA ARG A 220 14.23 21.44 0.72
C ARG A 220 12.79 21.65 0.24
N PRO A 221 11.97 20.58 0.14
CA PRO A 221 10.62 20.71 -0.40
C PRO A 221 9.78 21.75 0.34
N GLU A 222 9.93 21.83 1.67
CA GLU A 222 9.23 22.78 2.53
C GLU A 222 9.64 24.24 2.31
N GLU A 223 10.70 24.51 1.57
CA GLU A 223 11.13 25.88 1.19
C GLU A 223 10.73 26.22 -0.27
N SER A 224 10.43 25.20 -1.06
CA SER A 224 10.21 25.31 -2.52
C SER A 224 8.74 25.59 -2.89
N VAL A 225 7.78 25.25 -2.03
CA VAL A 225 6.34 25.37 -2.30
C VAL A 225 5.59 26.05 -1.17
N ARG A 226 4.45 26.68 -1.52
CA ARG A 226 3.52 27.33 -0.57
C ARG A 226 2.09 27.18 -1.08
N ASP A 227 1.16 27.51 -0.20
CA ASP A 227 -0.27 27.60 -0.50
C ASP A 227 -0.87 26.30 -1.05
N LEU A 228 -0.41 25.16 -0.52
CA LEU A 228 -0.93 23.86 -0.86
C LEU A 228 -2.28 23.62 -0.18
N ASP A 229 -3.19 22.95 -0.88
CA ASP A 229 -4.44 22.44 -0.32
C ASP A 229 -4.21 21.15 0.46
N LEU A 230 -3.32 20.31 -0.04
CA LEU A 230 -3.07 18.98 0.50
C LEU A 230 -1.59 18.59 0.36
N VAL A 231 -1.07 18.00 1.41
CA VAL A 231 0.15 17.19 1.36
C VAL A 231 -0.20 15.74 1.72
N LEU A 232 0.06 14.81 0.81
CA LEU A 232 0.11 13.39 1.15
C LEU A 232 1.58 13.01 1.41
N ASP A 233 1.88 12.65 2.64
CA ASP A 233 3.24 12.23 3.02
C ASP A 233 3.33 10.71 3.12
N ALA A 234 3.75 10.07 2.02
CA ALA A 234 3.93 8.61 1.93
C ALA A 234 5.26 8.13 2.57
N VAL A 235 6.08 9.04 3.10
CA VAL A 235 7.31 8.72 3.83
C VAL A 235 7.05 8.70 5.33
N GLY A 236 6.38 9.72 5.86
CA GLY A 236 6.06 9.85 7.27
C GLY A 236 7.26 10.14 8.17
N GLY A 237 7.10 9.83 9.45
CA GLY A 237 8.11 10.02 10.48
C GLY A 237 8.19 11.46 11.01
N SER A 238 9.21 11.75 11.83
CA SER A 238 9.43 13.07 12.45
C SER A 238 9.63 14.21 11.44
N GLY A 239 10.01 13.87 10.20
CA GLY A 239 10.18 14.83 9.12
C GLY A 239 8.88 15.41 8.54
N SER A 240 7.73 14.77 8.78
CA SER A 240 6.43 15.19 8.22
C SER A 240 6.00 16.60 8.67
N ARG A 241 6.33 16.99 9.90
CA ARG A 241 6.00 18.30 10.49
C ARG A 241 6.46 19.49 9.63
N ARG A 242 7.57 19.36 8.89
CA ARG A 242 8.10 20.42 8.02
C ARG A 242 7.09 20.88 6.95
N PHE A 243 6.19 20.00 6.52
CA PHE A 243 5.19 20.31 5.50
C PHE A 243 4.00 21.14 6.01
N LEU A 244 3.78 21.26 7.31
CA LEU A 244 2.69 22.09 7.85
C LEU A 244 2.74 23.53 7.33
N ARG A 245 3.95 24.09 7.15
CA ARG A 245 4.16 25.46 6.69
C ARG A 245 4.02 25.66 5.18
N THR A 246 3.85 24.60 4.43
CA THR A 246 3.59 24.66 2.98
C THR A 246 2.12 24.77 2.67
N LEU A 247 1.26 24.47 3.65
CA LEU A 247 -0.19 24.45 3.52
C LEU A 247 -0.77 25.88 3.66
N LYS A 248 -1.82 26.16 2.92
CA LYS A 248 -2.68 27.33 3.17
C LYS A 248 -3.56 27.10 4.42
N ARG A 249 -4.14 28.16 4.95
CA ARG A 249 -5.19 28.01 5.97
C ARG A 249 -6.34 27.16 5.41
N GLY A 250 -6.81 26.19 6.18
CA GLY A 250 -7.81 25.19 5.75
C GLY A 250 -7.23 24.02 4.96
N GLY A 251 -5.91 24.01 4.68
CA GLY A 251 -5.23 22.90 4.03
C GLY A 251 -5.04 21.71 4.97
N ALA A 252 -4.72 20.55 4.39
CA ALA A 252 -4.56 19.29 5.11
C ALA A 252 -3.22 18.60 4.85
N LEU A 253 -2.70 17.91 5.86
CA LEU A 253 -1.56 17.00 5.75
C LEU A 253 -2.04 15.58 6.13
N PHE A 254 -1.78 14.63 5.24
CA PHE A 254 -2.11 13.23 5.41
C PHE A 254 -0.84 12.38 5.51
N PRO A 255 -0.36 12.09 6.73
CA PRO A 255 0.77 11.17 6.92
C PRO A 255 0.28 9.73 6.75
N VAL A 256 0.84 9.00 5.78
CA VAL A 256 0.52 7.58 5.55
C VAL A 256 1.12 6.68 6.64
N PHE A 257 2.18 7.16 7.26
CA PHE A 257 2.84 6.52 8.40
C PHE A 257 2.93 7.48 9.58
N PHE A 258 3.47 7.05 10.71
CA PHE A 258 3.61 7.87 11.91
C PHE A 258 4.20 9.25 11.63
N GLY A 259 3.71 10.25 12.34
CA GLY A 259 4.28 11.58 12.42
C GLY A 259 3.98 12.20 13.77
N GLU A 260 4.89 13.04 14.25
CA GLU A 260 4.70 13.81 15.48
C GLU A 260 4.25 15.23 15.11
N PHE A 261 3.08 15.62 15.58
CA PHE A 261 2.47 16.90 15.30
C PHE A 261 2.02 17.57 16.60
N ASP A 262 2.22 18.87 16.68
CA ASP A 262 1.82 19.70 17.78
C ASP A 262 0.46 20.33 17.49
N ASP A 263 -0.53 20.05 18.33
CA ASP A 263 -1.91 20.54 18.16
C ASP A 263 -1.98 22.07 18.22
N GLU A 264 -1.14 22.71 19.05
CA GLU A 264 -1.08 24.19 19.12
C GLU A 264 -0.53 24.77 17.80
N GLU A 265 0.50 24.14 17.22
CA GLU A 265 1.05 24.56 15.92
C GLU A 265 0.03 24.39 14.80
N THR A 266 -0.65 23.25 14.72
CA THR A 266 -1.67 22.99 13.69
C THR A 266 -2.84 23.95 13.80
N ALA A 267 -3.32 24.21 15.03
CA ALA A 267 -4.38 25.19 15.29
C ALA A 267 -3.95 26.61 14.91
N ARG A 268 -2.74 27.02 15.28
CA ARG A 268 -2.19 28.36 14.94
C ARG A 268 -2.07 28.55 13.43
N LEU A 269 -1.62 27.51 12.70
CA LEU A 269 -1.54 27.53 11.24
C LEU A 269 -2.91 27.41 10.58
N GLY A 270 -3.92 26.92 11.30
CA GLY A 270 -5.27 26.67 10.79
C GLY A 270 -5.30 25.56 9.76
N VAL A 271 -4.51 24.51 9.98
CA VAL A 271 -4.40 23.32 9.10
C VAL A 271 -4.89 22.07 9.82
N THR A 272 -5.25 21.04 9.06
CA THR A 272 -5.68 19.75 9.59
C THR A 272 -4.60 18.70 9.36
N VAL A 273 -4.32 17.89 10.38
CA VAL A 273 -3.54 16.67 10.24
C VAL A 273 -4.48 15.50 10.53
N SER A 274 -4.63 14.60 9.57
CA SER A 274 -5.43 13.38 9.75
C SER A 274 -4.88 12.23 8.94
N GLY A 275 -5.11 11.01 9.42
CA GLY A 275 -4.69 9.80 8.74
C GLY A 275 -5.66 8.65 8.99
N THR A 276 -5.51 7.62 8.20
CA THR A 276 -6.26 6.38 8.36
C THR A 276 -5.31 5.19 8.25
N GLN A 277 -5.75 4.05 8.73
CA GLN A 277 -5.12 2.78 8.44
C GLN A 277 -5.92 2.12 7.32
N VAL A 278 -5.28 1.84 6.19
CA VAL A 278 -5.92 1.15 5.07
C VAL A 278 -6.59 -0.15 5.52
N ARG A 279 -7.69 -0.51 4.89
CA ARG A 279 -8.42 -1.76 5.13
C ARG A 279 -8.69 -2.47 3.82
N SER A 280 -8.72 -3.79 3.89
CA SER A 280 -9.21 -4.64 2.80
C SER A 280 -10.60 -4.19 2.38
N ASN A 281 -10.82 -4.05 1.08
CA ASN A 281 -12.11 -3.64 0.52
C ASN A 281 -12.16 -4.04 -0.97
N GLY A 282 -12.82 -5.16 -1.26
CA GLY A 282 -12.94 -5.68 -2.63
C GLY A 282 -13.72 -4.74 -3.55
N ALA A 283 -14.72 -4.03 -3.05
CA ALA A 283 -15.51 -3.10 -3.86
C ALA A 283 -14.67 -1.89 -4.33
N GLN A 284 -13.89 -1.27 -3.42
CA GLN A 284 -12.95 -0.20 -3.81
C GLN A 284 -11.85 -0.73 -4.73
N LEU A 285 -11.40 -1.98 -4.50
CA LEU A 285 -10.40 -2.60 -5.35
C LEU A 285 -10.93 -2.91 -6.75
N ALA A 286 -12.20 -3.25 -6.89
CA ALA A 286 -12.85 -3.41 -8.19
C ALA A 286 -12.88 -2.10 -8.99
N GLU A 287 -13.15 -0.96 -8.33
CA GLU A 287 -13.08 0.35 -8.98
C GLU A 287 -11.64 0.72 -9.38
N LEU A 288 -10.67 0.46 -8.52
CA LEU A 288 -9.25 0.60 -8.86
C LEU A 288 -8.85 -0.32 -10.01
N GLY A 289 -9.40 -1.55 -10.04
CA GLY A 289 -9.23 -2.50 -11.14
C GLY A 289 -9.70 -1.95 -12.46
N ARG A 290 -10.86 -1.28 -12.50
CA ARG A 290 -11.38 -0.61 -13.70
C ARG A 290 -10.42 0.48 -14.20
N LEU A 291 -9.88 1.30 -13.29
CA LEU A 291 -8.91 2.36 -13.65
C LEU A 291 -7.56 1.79 -14.10
N LEU A 292 -7.19 0.61 -13.65
CA LEU A 292 -6.01 -0.12 -14.14
C LEU A 292 -6.25 -0.69 -15.54
N ASP A 293 -7.46 -1.21 -15.79
CA ASP A 293 -7.82 -1.84 -17.07
C ASP A 293 -7.89 -0.82 -18.21
N ASP A 294 -8.44 0.37 -17.94
CA ASP A 294 -8.51 1.47 -18.92
C ASP A 294 -7.21 2.30 -19.04
N GLY A 295 -6.19 1.97 -18.25
CA GLY A 295 -4.88 2.63 -18.29
C GLY A 295 -4.82 3.99 -17.61
N THR A 296 -5.88 4.42 -16.91
CA THR A 296 -5.89 5.64 -16.07
C THR A 296 -4.89 5.53 -14.93
N LEU A 297 -4.79 4.32 -14.33
CA LEU A 297 -3.76 4.00 -13.35
C LEU A 297 -2.77 2.99 -13.93
N ARG A 298 -1.51 3.13 -13.51
CA ARG A 298 -0.44 2.20 -13.86
C ARG A 298 0.30 1.76 -12.60
N VAL A 299 0.61 0.47 -12.55
CA VAL A 299 1.43 -0.12 -11.49
C VAL A 299 2.88 -0.10 -11.92
N ALA A 300 3.74 0.56 -11.17
CA ALA A 300 5.19 0.49 -11.40
C ALA A 300 5.78 -0.69 -10.61
N ILE A 301 6.56 -1.52 -11.27
CA ILE A 301 7.31 -2.62 -10.64
C ILE A 301 8.78 -2.24 -10.59
N ASP A 302 9.35 -2.21 -9.39
CA ASP A 302 10.78 -2.00 -9.14
C ASP A 302 11.59 -3.25 -9.48
N SER A 303 11.17 -4.36 -8.95
CA SER A 303 11.85 -5.65 -9.10
C SER A 303 10.93 -6.82 -8.78
N THR A 304 11.25 -7.97 -9.39
CA THR A 304 10.56 -9.23 -9.13
C THR A 304 11.55 -10.28 -8.61
N PHE A 305 11.09 -11.15 -7.73
CA PHE A 305 11.84 -12.27 -7.19
C PHE A 305 10.94 -13.51 -7.20
N VAL A 306 11.49 -14.69 -7.27
CA VAL A 306 10.69 -15.91 -7.04
C VAL A 306 10.38 -16.05 -5.55
N LEU A 307 9.27 -16.71 -5.20
CA LEU A 307 8.83 -16.87 -3.80
C LEU A 307 9.97 -17.40 -2.89
N ALA A 308 10.78 -18.35 -3.37
CA ALA A 308 11.91 -18.89 -2.63
C ALA A 308 12.97 -17.83 -2.27
N ASP A 309 13.04 -16.75 -3.04
CA ASP A 309 13.98 -15.64 -2.85
C ASP A 309 13.35 -14.45 -2.08
N ALA A 310 12.29 -14.68 -1.31
CA ALA A 310 11.63 -13.66 -0.50
C ALA A 310 12.61 -12.90 0.41
N ARG A 311 13.66 -13.56 0.89
CA ARG A 311 14.77 -12.93 1.61
C ARG A 311 15.42 -11.82 0.77
N ALA A 312 15.77 -12.08 -0.48
CA ALA A 312 16.41 -11.10 -1.37
C ALA A 312 15.45 -9.92 -1.68
N ALA A 313 14.14 -10.18 -1.78
CA ALA A 313 13.13 -9.13 -1.92
C ALA A 313 13.10 -8.19 -0.70
N HIS A 314 13.16 -8.74 0.52
CA HIS A 314 13.23 -7.95 1.74
C HIS A 314 14.57 -7.20 1.89
N GLU A 315 15.69 -7.79 1.46
CA GLU A 315 16.99 -7.10 1.39
C GLU A 315 16.94 -5.96 0.36
N ARG A 316 16.25 -6.15 -0.80
CA ARG A 316 16.02 -5.06 -1.77
C ARG A 316 15.20 -3.93 -1.15
N ALA A 317 14.13 -4.27 -0.42
CA ALA A 317 13.29 -3.30 0.26
C ALA A 317 14.07 -2.45 1.29
N ALA A 318 14.95 -3.08 2.06
CA ALA A 318 15.77 -2.42 3.08
C ALA A 318 16.75 -1.39 2.52
N ARG A 319 17.16 -1.50 1.26
CA ARG A 319 18.03 -0.50 0.59
C ARG A 319 17.31 0.80 0.27
N GLY A 320 15.96 0.82 0.33
CA GLY A 320 15.16 2.00 -0.02
C GLY A 320 15.22 2.36 -1.52
N HIS A 321 14.84 3.60 -1.85
CA HIS A 321 14.80 4.15 -3.21
C HIS A 321 14.06 3.24 -4.21
N ILE A 322 12.93 2.65 -3.76
CA ILE A 322 12.08 1.77 -4.55
C ILE A 322 11.23 2.63 -5.50
N ARG A 323 11.16 2.24 -6.77
CA ARG A 323 10.26 2.81 -7.75
C ARG A 323 9.02 1.93 -7.90
N GLY A 324 7.92 2.28 -7.24
CA GLY A 324 6.69 1.48 -7.22
C GLY A 324 6.79 0.31 -6.25
N LYS A 325 6.67 -0.93 -6.75
CA LYS A 325 6.45 -2.14 -5.95
C LYS A 325 7.48 -3.22 -6.21
N ILE A 326 7.79 -3.98 -5.17
CA ILE A 326 8.51 -5.26 -5.25
C ILE A 326 7.46 -6.37 -5.26
N VAL A 327 7.65 -7.38 -6.09
CA VAL A 327 6.70 -8.48 -6.24
C VAL A 327 7.42 -9.83 -6.20
N LEU A 328 6.83 -10.80 -5.51
CA LEU A 328 7.24 -12.20 -5.54
C LEU A 328 6.40 -12.93 -6.60
N THR A 329 7.04 -13.70 -7.47
CA THR A 329 6.37 -14.60 -8.42
C THR A 329 6.33 -16.01 -7.84
N VAL A 330 5.16 -16.64 -7.95
CA VAL A 330 4.95 -18.01 -7.48
C VAL A 330 4.99 -18.94 -8.68
N ALA A 331 6.00 -19.82 -8.75
CA ALA A 331 6.10 -20.79 -9.83
C ALA A 331 4.92 -21.77 -9.74
N GLN A 332 4.22 -21.92 -10.84
CA GLN A 332 3.18 -22.94 -10.95
C GLN A 332 3.84 -24.31 -11.07
N ALA A 333 3.36 -25.29 -10.29
CA ALA A 333 3.85 -26.68 -10.37
C ALA A 333 3.31 -27.39 -11.60
#